data_9b163c20e8e472799235eee665c32618
#
_entry.id   9b163c20e8e472799235eee665c32618
#
_cell.length_a   1.000
_cell.length_b   1.000
_cell.length_c   1.000
_cell.angle_alpha   90.00
_cell.angle_beta   90.00
_cell.angle_gamma   90.00
#
_symmetry.space_group_name_H-M   'P 1'
#
loop_
_entity.id
_entity.type
_entity.pdbx_description
1 polymer ?
#
loop_
_entity_poly.entity_id
_entity_poly.type
_entity_poly.pdbx_seq_one_letter_code
_entity_poly.pdbx_strand_id
1 'polypeptide(L)'
;GWRIKPQLEGRQHKVFILDFFGSEEPHPNIGVPLAQHLTAFPVPASQERTFLGYRADDFSQTQVSRGGTVTRRRQGVIWGKTPASFDGKTARNLVSSLADIVELHSTMVPNNASVEHDNIVYHGHLSREKWHSLLRESKFILGLGNPLSGPSAMDAVMAGCIYLNPVFPFPMKNIYNSQHPFLAQSVGEPYVCSFEK
;
A
#
# COMPACT_ATOMS: atom_id res chain seq x y z
N GLY A 1 24.09 -13.81 1.33
CA GLY A 1 23.65 -13.99 -0.04
C GLY A 1 23.11 -15.38 -0.27
N TRP A 2 21.86 -15.49 -0.74
CA TRP A 2 21.25 -16.76 -1.12
C TRP A 2 21.92 -17.24 -2.40
N ARG A 3 22.74 -18.30 -2.33
CA ARG A 3 23.18 -19.02 -3.53
C ARG A 3 22.11 -20.04 -3.88
N ILE A 4 21.80 -20.20 -5.16
CA ILE A 4 21.01 -21.34 -5.63
C ILE A 4 21.72 -22.58 -5.11
N LYS A 5 20.97 -23.42 -4.40
CA LYS A 5 21.48 -24.72 -4.01
C LYS A 5 21.81 -25.49 -5.29
N PRO A 6 22.93 -26.23 -5.35
CA PRO A 6 23.33 -27.02 -6.53
C PRO A 6 22.22 -27.90 -7.10
N GLN A 7 21.22 -28.25 -6.29
CA GLN A 7 20.04 -29.04 -6.66
C GLN A 7 19.12 -28.34 -7.69
N LEU A 8 19.25 -27.02 -7.89
CA LEU A 8 18.46 -26.24 -8.85
C LEU A 8 19.21 -25.95 -10.16
N GLU A 9 20.50 -26.29 -10.25
CA GLU A 9 21.25 -26.15 -11.49
C GLU A 9 20.59 -26.98 -12.60
N GLY A 10 20.37 -26.33 -13.77
CA GLY A 10 19.65 -26.93 -14.91
C GLY A 10 18.13 -27.06 -14.73
N ARG A 11 17.57 -26.61 -13.60
CA ARG A 11 16.13 -26.66 -13.32
C ARG A 11 15.51 -25.27 -13.11
N GLN A 12 16.20 -24.19 -13.48
CA GLN A 12 15.74 -22.82 -13.32
C GLN A 12 14.38 -22.57 -13.99
N HIS A 13 14.09 -23.27 -15.10
CA HIS A 13 12.81 -23.19 -15.78
C HIS A 13 11.62 -23.72 -14.95
N LYS A 14 11.87 -24.40 -13.83
CA LYS A 14 10.85 -24.89 -12.88
C LYS A 14 10.75 -24.04 -11.61
N VAL A 15 11.52 -22.96 -11.51
CA VAL A 15 11.56 -22.09 -10.33
C VAL A 15 10.73 -20.85 -10.63
N PHE A 16 9.75 -20.57 -9.78
CA PHE A 16 8.99 -19.33 -9.80
C PHE A 16 9.29 -18.52 -8.55
N ILE A 17 9.42 -17.24 -8.71
CA ILE A 17 9.67 -16.30 -7.61
C ILE A 17 8.40 -15.51 -7.37
N LEU A 18 7.85 -15.60 -6.16
CA LEU A 18 6.78 -14.71 -5.75
C LEU A 18 7.42 -13.41 -5.24
N ASP A 19 7.31 -12.36 -6.04
CA ASP A 19 7.77 -11.02 -5.72
C ASP A 19 6.56 -10.09 -5.62
N PHE A 20 6.09 -9.88 -4.40
CA PHE A 20 4.85 -9.16 -4.16
C PHE A 20 4.84 -7.75 -4.77
N PHE A 21 5.96 -7.05 -4.67
CA PHE A 21 6.09 -5.66 -5.13
C PHE A 21 6.67 -5.53 -6.54
N GLY A 22 7.14 -6.63 -7.11
CA GLY A 22 7.96 -6.64 -8.31
C GLY A 22 9.38 -6.13 -8.07
N SER A 23 10.33 -6.66 -8.80
CA SER A 23 11.70 -6.16 -8.89
C SER A 23 12.00 -5.72 -10.33
N GLU A 24 12.89 -4.76 -10.52
CA GLU A 24 13.21 -4.23 -11.85
C GLU A 24 14.06 -5.23 -12.66
N GLU A 25 14.85 -6.05 -11.96
CA GLU A 25 15.80 -6.97 -12.54
C GLU A 25 15.58 -8.40 -12.03
N PRO A 26 16.01 -9.41 -12.81
CA PRO A 26 16.07 -10.78 -12.31
C PRO A 26 16.88 -10.84 -11.02
N HIS A 27 16.48 -11.67 -10.09
CA HIS A 27 17.20 -11.80 -8.83
C HIS A 27 18.66 -12.23 -9.11
N PRO A 28 19.68 -11.39 -8.79
CA PRO A 28 21.04 -11.53 -9.29
C PRO A 28 21.70 -12.86 -8.90
N ASN A 29 21.20 -13.52 -7.87
CA ASN A 29 21.78 -14.79 -7.37
C ASN A 29 21.03 -16.03 -7.86
N ILE A 30 19.94 -15.89 -8.61
CA ILE A 30 19.09 -17.03 -8.97
C ILE A 30 19.04 -17.25 -10.48
N GLY A 31 19.28 -16.20 -11.29
CA GLY A 31 19.31 -16.32 -12.75
C GLY A 31 17.97 -16.78 -13.36
N VAL A 32 16.85 -16.56 -12.64
CA VAL A 32 15.52 -16.93 -13.11
C VAL A 32 14.99 -15.80 -13.97
N PRO A 33 14.47 -16.07 -15.18
CA PRO A 33 13.90 -15.05 -16.06
C PRO A 33 12.78 -14.26 -15.40
N LEU A 34 12.61 -13.00 -15.77
CA LEU A 34 11.52 -12.14 -15.25
C LEU A 34 10.12 -12.73 -15.50
N ALA A 35 9.93 -13.46 -16.60
CA ALA A 35 8.67 -14.18 -16.87
C ALA A 35 8.27 -15.19 -15.78
N GLN A 36 9.21 -15.65 -14.97
CA GLN A 36 8.98 -16.55 -13.84
C GLN A 36 8.85 -15.81 -12.50
N HIS A 37 8.86 -14.46 -12.54
CA HIS A 37 8.52 -13.64 -11.38
C HIS A 37 7.03 -13.37 -11.37
N LEU A 38 6.37 -13.86 -10.34
CA LEU A 38 4.93 -13.74 -10.14
C LEU A 38 4.67 -12.53 -9.22
N THR A 39 3.85 -11.60 -9.66
CA THR A 39 3.55 -10.38 -8.89
C THR A 39 2.08 -10.27 -8.55
N ALA A 40 1.77 -9.67 -7.42
CA ALA A 40 0.39 -9.39 -7.02
C ALA A 40 -0.23 -8.22 -7.80
N PHE A 41 0.61 -7.30 -8.28
CA PHE A 41 0.20 -6.13 -9.07
C PHE A 41 1.00 -6.05 -10.37
N PRO A 42 0.42 -5.49 -11.45
CA PRO A 42 1.19 -5.14 -12.63
C PRO A 42 2.32 -4.18 -12.25
N VAL A 43 3.53 -4.49 -12.69
CA VAL A 43 4.66 -3.60 -12.50
C VAL A 43 4.68 -2.59 -13.64
N PRO A 44 4.68 -1.27 -13.36
CA PRO A 44 4.85 -0.28 -14.42
C PRO A 44 6.11 -0.59 -15.23
N ALA A 45 6.05 -0.45 -16.53
CA ALA A 45 7.17 -0.65 -17.45
C ALA A 45 7.74 -2.09 -17.61
N SER A 46 7.20 -3.12 -16.98
CA SER A 46 7.62 -4.49 -17.21
C SER A 46 6.47 -5.39 -17.65
N GLN A 47 6.43 -5.70 -18.94
CA GLN A 47 5.48 -6.68 -19.52
C GLN A 47 5.95 -8.13 -19.37
N GLU A 48 7.17 -8.34 -18.90
CA GLU A 48 7.80 -9.68 -18.85
C GLU A 48 7.38 -10.51 -17.64
N ARG A 49 6.67 -9.91 -16.66
CA ARG A 49 6.30 -10.61 -15.43
C ARG A 49 4.90 -11.16 -15.51
N THR A 50 4.69 -12.27 -14.82
CA THR A 50 3.37 -12.87 -14.69
C THR A 50 2.59 -12.20 -13.56
N PHE A 51 1.56 -11.48 -13.93
CA PHE A 51 0.62 -10.88 -12.99
C PHE A 51 -0.37 -11.93 -12.49
N LEU A 52 -0.40 -12.15 -11.17
CA LEU A 52 -1.33 -13.11 -10.54
C LEU A 52 -2.64 -12.48 -10.08
N GLY A 53 -2.64 -11.19 -9.85
CA GLY A 53 -3.73 -10.49 -9.21
C GLY A 53 -3.65 -10.51 -7.68
N TYR A 54 -4.28 -9.53 -7.09
CA TYR A 54 -4.48 -9.42 -5.64
C TYR A 54 -5.96 -9.55 -5.33
N ARG A 55 -6.30 -10.51 -4.48
CA ARG A 55 -7.65 -10.63 -3.95
C ARG A 55 -7.69 -9.95 -2.59
N ALA A 56 -8.37 -8.80 -2.53
CA ALA A 56 -8.74 -8.21 -1.25
C ALA A 56 -9.76 -9.12 -0.54
N ASP A 57 -9.85 -8.99 0.77
CA ASP A 57 -10.88 -9.69 1.53
C ASP A 57 -12.26 -9.24 1.10
N ASP A 58 -13.21 -10.15 1.24
CA ASP A 58 -14.60 -9.84 1.02
C ASP A 58 -15.14 -8.99 2.17
N PHE A 59 -15.16 -7.68 1.96
CA PHE A 59 -15.74 -6.73 2.90
C PHE A 59 -17.27 -6.78 2.90
N SER A 60 -17.92 -7.51 1.97
CA SER A 60 -19.37 -7.63 1.86
C SER A 60 -19.96 -8.57 2.92
N GLN A 61 -19.19 -9.54 3.39
CA GLN A 61 -19.70 -10.57 4.33
C GLN A 61 -19.88 -10.10 5.77
N THR A 62 -19.32 -8.96 6.14
CA THR A 62 -19.54 -8.39 7.47
C THR A 62 -20.72 -7.42 7.43
N GLN A 63 -21.94 -8.00 7.57
CA GLN A 63 -23.20 -7.32 7.89
C GLN A 63 -23.30 -5.85 7.44
N VAL A 64 -23.47 -5.63 6.16
CA VAL A 64 -24.41 -4.58 5.78
C VAL A 64 -25.77 -5.15 6.15
N SER A 65 -26.24 -4.88 7.36
CA SER A 65 -27.62 -5.07 7.71
C SER A 65 -28.42 -4.50 6.54
N ARG A 66 -29.25 -5.29 5.93
CA ARG A 66 -30.00 -4.98 4.70
C ARG A 66 -30.54 -3.56 4.79
N GLY A 67 -29.99 -2.64 4.00
CA GLY A 67 -30.47 -1.27 3.86
C GLY A 67 -29.82 -0.19 4.74
N GLY A 68 -28.81 -0.47 5.57
CA GLY A 68 -28.13 0.52 6.39
C GLY A 68 -27.02 1.24 5.62
N THR A 69 -27.14 2.56 5.50
CA THR A 69 -26.03 3.42 5.05
C THR A 69 -24.92 3.35 6.11
N VAL A 70 -23.73 2.88 5.75
CA VAL A 70 -22.58 2.90 6.66
C VAL A 70 -22.18 4.36 6.87
N THR A 71 -22.50 4.90 8.06
CA THR A 71 -22.06 6.25 8.42
C THR A 71 -20.59 6.18 8.81
N ARG A 72 -19.71 6.67 7.94
CA ARG A 72 -18.29 6.77 8.23
C ARG A 72 -18.00 7.91 9.17
N ARG A 73 -17.12 7.68 10.12
CA ARG A 73 -16.64 8.73 11.04
C ARG A 73 -15.83 9.77 10.25
N ARG A 74 -15.71 10.96 10.81
CA ARG A 74 -14.81 12.00 10.25
C ARG A 74 -13.38 11.69 10.64
N GLN A 75 -12.84 10.60 10.09
CA GLN A 75 -11.50 10.11 10.36
C GLN A 75 -10.85 9.58 9.08
N GLY A 76 -9.52 9.55 9.10
CA GLY A 76 -8.69 8.98 8.05
C GLY A 76 -7.64 8.03 8.59
N VAL A 77 -7.06 7.22 7.74
CA VAL A 77 -5.96 6.31 8.07
C VAL A 77 -4.69 6.76 7.39
N ILE A 78 -3.57 6.76 8.10
CA ILE A 78 -2.25 7.01 7.51
C ILE A 78 -1.64 5.67 7.11
N TRP A 79 -1.32 5.54 5.84
CA TRP A 79 -0.63 4.36 5.33
C TRP A 79 0.89 4.52 5.48
N GLY A 80 1.39 4.08 6.61
CA GLY A 80 2.81 4.04 6.94
C GLY A 80 3.02 3.15 8.15
N LYS A 81 3.92 2.16 8.03
CA LYS A 81 4.18 1.18 9.10
C LYS A 81 5.47 1.48 9.87
N THR A 82 6.31 2.30 9.31
CA THR A 82 7.63 2.60 9.86
C THR A 82 7.85 4.10 9.97
N PRO A 83 8.73 4.54 10.86
CA PRO A 83 9.10 5.95 10.96
C PRO A 83 9.55 6.56 9.64
N ALA A 84 10.22 5.77 8.80
CA ALA A 84 10.66 6.20 7.47
C ALA A 84 9.50 6.65 6.56
N SER A 85 8.26 6.20 6.82
CA SER A 85 7.08 6.68 6.09
C SER A 85 6.80 8.16 6.36
N PHE A 86 7.23 8.66 7.51
CA PHE A 86 7.09 10.06 7.93
C PHE A 86 8.36 10.89 7.69
N ASP A 87 9.37 10.29 7.04
CA ASP A 87 10.61 11.00 6.74
C ASP A 87 10.35 12.17 5.80
N GLY A 88 10.97 13.28 6.16
CA GLY A 88 10.84 14.54 5.44
C GLY A 88 9.82 15.50 6.04
N LYS A 89 10.16 16.78 5.96
CA LYS A 89 9.36 17.89 6.49
C LYS A 89 7.97 17.94 5.84
N THR A 90 7.89 17.65 4.54
CA THR A 90 6.64 17.68 3.77
C THR A 90 5.62 16.66 4.28
N ALA A 91 6.02 15.40 4.51
CA ALA A 91 5.12 14.37 5.03
C ALA A 91 4.59 14.72 6.43
N ARG A 92 5.48 15.20 7.31
CA ARG A 92 5.09 15.62 8.68
C ARG A 92 4.14 16.82 8.65
N ASN A 93 4.43 17.83 7.85
CA ASN A 93 3.57 19.00 7.72
C ASN A 93 2.19 18.62 7.18
N LEU A 94 2.13 17.77 6.16
CA LEU A 94 0.89 17.26 5.60
C LEU A 94 0.05 16.54 6.66
N VAL A 95 0.67 15.62 7.41
CA VAL A 95 -0.03 14.87 8.47
C VAL A 95 -0.50 15.81 9.58
N SER A 96 0.34 16.74 10.02
CA SER A 96 -0.05 17.72 11.05
C SER A 96 -1.23 18.59 10.58
N SER A 97 -1.16 19.15 9.38
CA SER A 97 -2.23 20.00 8.84
C SER A 97 -3.55 19.24 8.65
N LEU A 98 -3.49 17.95 8.29
CA LEU A 98 -4.69 17.13 8.23
C LEU A 98 -5.23 16.80 9.62
N ALA A 99 -4.36 16.60 10.61
CA ALA A 99 -4.77 16.35 11.98
C ALA A 99 -5.48 17.57 12.62
N ASP A 100 -5.19 18.80 12.18
CA ASP A 100 -5.95 19.99 12.57
C ASP A 100 -7.43 19.95 12.14
N ILE A 101 -7.75 19.13 11.13
CA ILE A 101 -9.08 19.11 10.49
C ILE A 101 -9.85 17.83 10.82
N VAL A 102 -9.15 16.70 10.97
CA VAL A 102 -9.76 15.36 11.05
C VAL A 102 -8.93 14.43 11.94
N GLU A 103 -9.59 13.51 12.63
CA GLU A 103 -8.91 12.47 13.38
C GLU A 103 -8.16 11.53 12.43
N LEU A 104 -6.89 11.26 12.72
CA LEU A 104 -6.02 10.40 11.94
C LEU A 104 -5.61 9.17 12.74
N HIS A 105 -5.64 8.02 12.11
CA HIS A 105 -5.26 6.73 12.70
C HIS A 105 -4.03 6.17 12.01
N SER A 106 -3.04 5.75 12.78
CA SER A 106 -1.81 5.15 12.26
C SER A 106 -1.56 3.78 12.88
N THR A 107 -1.11 2.83 12.06
CA THR A 107 -0.65 1.52 12.54
C THR A 107 0.84 1.49 12.86
N MET A 108 1.51 2.62 12.79
CA MET A 108 2.89 2.76 13.21
C MET A 108 3.01 2.65 14.73
N VAL A 109 4.06 2.01 15.21
CA VAL A 109 4.44 2.10 16.62
C VAL A 109 5.10 3.47 16.81
N PRO A 110 4.57 4.32 17.70
CA PRO A 110 5.12 5.67 17.90
C PRO A 110 6.55 5.63 18.42
N ASN A 111 7.34 6.58 17.95
CA ASN A 111 8.72 6.81 18.36
C ASN A 111 9.08 8.30 18.17
N ASN A 112 10.35 8.68 18.35
CA ASN A 112 10.82 10.06 18.21
C ASN A 112 10.61 10.70 16.82
N ALA A 113 10.27 9.91 15.79
CA ALA A 113 9.94 10.42 14.44
C ALA A 113 8.43 10.58 14.23
N SER A 114 7.60 10.19 15.19
CA SER A 114 6.14 10.34 15.12
C SER A 114 5.75 11.81 15.12
N VAL A 115 4.65 12.12 14.47
CA VAL A 115 4.03 13.45 14.58
C VAL A 115 3.20 13.45 15.86
N GLU A 116 3.58 14.30 16.81
CA GLU A 116 2.79 14.49 18.03
C GLU A 116 1.64 15.45 17.76
N HIS A 117 0.41 14.95 17.90
CA HIS A 117 -0.80 15.74 17.73
C HIS A 117 -1.98 15.03 18.40
N ASP A 118 -2.84 15.78 19.10
CA ASP A 118 -3.97 15.22 19.88
C ASP A 118 -4.97 14.43 19.02
N ASN A 119 -5.11 14.80 17.76
CA ASN A 119 -5.99 14.11 16.79
C ASN A 119 -5.31 12.97 16.03
N ILE A 120 -4.15 12.49 16.47
CA ILE A 120 -3.49 11.33 15.88
C ILE A 120 -3.49 10.15 16.85
N VAL A 121 -4.17 9.08 16.47
CA VAL A 121 -4.27 7.85 17.25
C VAL A 121 -3.30 6.81 16.71
N TYR A 122 -2.30 6.44 17.49
CA TYR A 122 -1.35 5.40 17.15
C TYR A 122 -1.78 4.06 17.72
N HIS A 123 -2.11 3.11 16.86
CA HIS A 123 -2.57 1.78 17.25
C HIS A 123 -1.45 0.75 17.40
N GLY A 124 -0.31 0.98 16.77
CA GLY A 124 0.68 -0.08 16.59
C GLY A 124 0.16 -1.20 15.67
N HIS A 125 0.56 -2.43 15.95
CA HIS A 125 0.10 -3.57 15.14
C HIS A 125 -1.36 -3.91 15.44
N LEU A 126 -2.18 -3.90 14.40
CA LEU A 126 -3.57 -4.34 14.47
C LEU A 126 -3.73 -5.77 13.94
N SER A 127 -4.67 -6.52 14.52
CA SER A 127 -5.16 -7.74 13.87
C SER A 127 -5.87 -7.39 12.57
N ARG A 128 -6.04 -8.40 11.69
CA ARG A 128 -6.72 -8.21 10.41
C ARG A 128 -8.14 -7.68 10.58
N GLU A 129 -8.89 -8.22 11.54
CA GLU A 129 -10.27 -7.82 11.84
C GLU A 129 -10.34 -6.36 12.31
N LYS A 130 -9.42 -5.95 13.19
CA LYS A 130 -9.34 -4.56 13.67
C LYS A 130 -8.94 -3.61 12.55
N TRP A 131 -8.00 -4.02 11.69
CA TRP A 131 -7.63 -3.26 10.50
C TRP A 131 -8.82 -3.04 9.57
N HIS A 132 -9.57 -4.09 9.27
CA HIS A 132 -10.76 -3.99 8.43
C HIS A 132 -11.87 -3.14 9.07
N SER A 133 -12.05 -3.22 10.39
CA SER A 133 -13.00 -2.36 11.10
C SER A 133 -12.61 -0.88 10.98
N LEU A 134 -11.34 -0.57 11.20
CA LEU A 134 -10.82 0.78 11.06
C LEU A 134 -11.04 1.34 9.65
N LEU A 135 -10.76 0.56 8.60
CA LEU A 135 -10.99 0.99 7.22
C LEU A 135 -12.49 1.27 6.95
N ARG A 136 -13.39 0.39 7.40
CA ARG A 136 -14.83 0.60 7.21
C ARG A 136 -15.34 1.86 7.89
N GLU A 137 -14.76 2.24 9.00
CA GLU A 137 -15.14 3.43 9.76
C GLU A 137 -14.51 4.71 9.20
N SER A 138 -13.45 4.60 8.41
CA SER A 138 -12.67 5.74 7.90
C SER A 138 -13.16 6.21 6.54
N LYS A 139 -13.02 7.50 6.26
CA LYS A 139 -13.37 8.11 4.96
C LYS A 139 -12.28 7.94 3.91
N PHE A 140 -11.04 7.98 4.33
CA PHE A 140 -9.90 7.91 3.42
C PHE A 140 -8.70 7.20 4.04
N ILE A 141 -7.79 6.79 3.18
CA ILE A 141 -6.43 6.38 3.52
C ILE A 141 -5.43 7.30 2.82
N LEU A 142 -4.49 7.84 3.59
CA LEU A 142 -3.44 8.73 3.09
C LEU A 142 -2.16 7.96 2.84
N GLY A 143 -1.71 7.94 1.60
CA GLY A 143 -0.37 7.47 1.23
C GLY A 143 0.70 8.51 1.58
N LEU A 144 1.85 8.05 2.05
CA LEU A 144 3.02 8.87 2.33
C LEU A 144 4.23 8.52 1.44
N GLY A 145 4.02 7.72 0.40
CA GLY A 145 5.04 7.35 -0.58
C GLY A 145 5.77 6.03 -0.28
N ASN A 146 5.62 5.45 0.90
CA ASN A 146 6.23 4.17 1.28
C ASN A 146 5.32 3.39 2.24
N PRO A 147 5.08 2.08 2.01
CA PRO A 147 5.61 1.23 0.93
C PRO A 147 4.96 1.53 -0.43
N LEU A 148 5.65 1.13 -1.52
CA LEU A 148 5.11 1.21 -2.88
C LEU A 148 4.15 0.03 -3.14
N SER A 149 3.06 0.28 -3.88
CA SER A 149 2.14 -0.75 -4.41
C SER A 149 1.74 -1.83 -3.40
N GLY A 150 1.50 -1.46 -2.14
CA GLY A 150 1.16 -2.42 -1.10
C GLY A 150 -0.35 -2.71 -1.01
N PRO A 151 -0.74 -3.86 -0.42
CA PRO A 151 -2.13 -4.31 -0.37
C PRO A 151 -3.05 -3.41 0.46
N SER A 152 -2.51 -2.64 1.41
CA SER A 152 -3.33 -1.82 2.31
C SER A 152 -4.17 -0.76 1.58
N ALA A 153 -3.67 -0.22 0.47
CA ALA A 153 -4.43 0.72 -0.36
C ALA A 153 -5.58 0.01 -1.09
N MET A 154 -5.36 -1.23 -1.55
CA MET A 154 -6.42 -2.05 -2.15
C MET A 154 -7.50 -2.39 -1.13
N ASP A 155 -7.11 -2.85 0.06
CA ASP A 155 -8.05 -3.16 1.14
C ASP A 155 -8.88 -1.92 1.51
N ALA A 156 -8.26 -0.75 1.56
CA ALA A 156 -8.95 0.50 1.87
C ALA A 156 -9.97 0.88 0.80
N VAL A 157 -9.61 0.83 -0.48
CA VAL A 157 -10.54 1.10 -1.59
C VAL A 157 -11.68 0.09 -1.60
N MET A 158 -11.40 -1.20 -1.41
CA MET A 158 -12.42 -2.24 -1.30
C MET A 158 -13.32 -2.06 -0.08
N ALA A 159 -12.79 -1.53 1.02
CA ALA A 159 -13.59 -1.14 2.18
C ALA A 159 -14.41 0.15 1.94
N GLY A 160 -14.22 0.82 0.80
CA GLY A 160 -14.89 2.05 0.39
C GLY A 160 -14.23 3.33 0.92
N CYS A 161 -12.96 3.31 1.35
CA CYS A 161 -12.18 4.52 1.60
C CYS A 161 -11.75 5.16 0.28
N ILE A 162 -11.60 6.48 0.28
CA ILE A 162 -10.88 7.17 -0.78
C ILE A 162 -9.38 7.00 -0.52
N TYR A 163 -8.63 6.58 -1.52
CA TYR A 163 -7.18 6.52 -1.43
C TYR A 163 -6.57 7.83 -1.93
N LEU A 164 -5.87 8.52 -1.05
CA LEU A 164 -5.07 9.70 -1.37
C LEU A 164 -3.66 9.22 -1.76
N ASN A 165 -3.39 9.22 -3.07
CA ASN A 165 -2.22 8.63 -3.70
C ASN A 165 -1.17 9.70 -4.02
N PRO A 166 -0.02 9.75 -3.33
CA PRO A 166 1.02 10.73 -3.63
C PRO A 166 1.69 10.42 -4.97
N VAL A 167 1.82 11.45 -5.80
CA VAL A 167 2.60 11.47 -7.02
C VAL A 167 4.01 11.94 -6.71
N PHE A 168 4.99 11.39 -7.38
CA PHE A 168 6.40 11.73 -7.20
C PHE A 168 6.88 12.65 -8.32
N PRO A 169 7.66 13.71 -7.99
CA PRO A 169 8.23 14.60 -9.00
C PRO A 169 9.21 13.87 -9.93
N PHE A 170 9.84 12.82 -9.42
CA PHE A 170 10.70 11.91 -10.18
C PHE A 170 10.31 10.47 -9.86
N PRO A 171 10.28 9.57 -10.85
CA PRO A 171 9.89 8.17 -10.62
C PRO A 171 10.77 7.53 -9.55
N MET A 172 10.16 6.98 -8.52
CA MET A 172 10.86 6.16 -7.54
C MET A 172 11.22 4.82 -8.16
N LYS A 173 12.42 4.30 -7.87
CA LYS A 173 12.97 3.09 -8.48
C LYS A 173 12.82 3.10 -10.01
N ASN A 174 12.98 4.27 -10.64
CA ASN A 174 12.87 4.52 -12.07
C ASN A 174 11.54 4.13 -12.76
N ILE A 175 10.58 3.57 -12.02
CA ILE A 175 9.32 3.04 -12.60
C ILE A 175 8.05 3.54 -11.89
N TYR A 176 8.12 3.96 -10.63
CA TYR A 176 6.94 4.37 -9.88
C TYR A 176 6.79 5.90 -9.92
N ASN A 177 5.84 6.39 -10.69
CA ASN A 177 5.46 7.82 -10.71
C ASN A 177 4.53 8.22 -9.56
N SER A 178 3.95 7.26 -8.87
CA SER A 178 3.11 7.46 -7.68
C SER A 178 3.27 6.28 -6.73
N GLN A 179 2.73 6.38 -5.52
CA GLN A 179 2.85 5.31 -4.54
C GLN A 179 2.15 4.02 -4.99
N HIS A 180 1.03 4.13 -5.71
CA HIS A 180 0.29 2.99 -6.23
C HIS A 180 -0.23 3.23 -7.65
N PRO A 181 0.64 3.14 -8.68
CA PRO A 181 0.27 3.44 -10.06
C PRO A 181 -0.89 2.58 -10.57
N PHE A 182 -0.94 1.30 -10.20
CA PHE A 182 -2.00 0.40 -10.62
C PHE A 182 -3.39 0.89 -10.16
N LEU A 183 -3.54 1.31 -8.90
CA LEU A 183 -4.80 1.85 -8.42
C LEU A 183 -5.17 3.16 -9.10
N ALA A 184 -4.19 4.04 -9.35
CA ALA A 184 -4.43 5.28 -10.05
C ALA A 184 -4.93 5.05 -11.49
N GLN A 185 -4.39 4.04 -12.19
CA GLN A 185 -4.73 3.74 -13.59
C GLN A 185 -5.99 2.88 -13.73
N SER A 186 -6.19 1.90 -12.84
CA SER A 186 -7.22 0.88 -12.99
C SER A 186 -8.51 1.20 -12.25
N VAL A 187 -8.45 2.03 -11.21
CA VAL A 187 -9.61 2.47 -10.43
C VAL A 187 -9.86 3.97 -10.66
N GLY A 188 -8.87 4.83 -10.35
CA GLY A 188 -8.97 6.26 -10.56
C GLY A 188 -10.02 6.97 -9.71
N GLU A 189 -10.32 8.20 -10.07
CA GLU A 189 -11.35 8.99 -9.40
C GLU A 189 -12.77 8.42 -9.59
N PRO A 190 -13.63 8.58 -8.59
CA PRO A 190 -13.43 9.33 -7.33
C PRO A 190 -12.81 8.53 -6.18
N TYR A 191 -12.42 7.30 -6.40
CA TYR A 191 -11.96 6.39 -5.33
C TYR A 191 -10.45 6.51 -5.07
N VAL A 192 -9.70 6.97 -6.05
CA VAL A 192 -8.25 7.19 -5.96
C VAL A 192 -7.96 8.60 -6.42
N CYS A 193 -7.64 9.47 -5.48
CA CYS A 193 -7.30 10.86 -5.75
C CYS A 193 -5.78 11.05 -5.66
N SER A 194 -5.16 11.43 -6.75
CA SER A 194 -3.71 11.68 -6.80
C SER A 194 -3.40 13.11 -6.39
N PHE A 195 -2.30 13.31 -5.65
CA PHE A 195 -1.83 14.63 -5.22
C PHE A 195 -0.31 14.72 -5.30
N GLU A 196 0.22 15.91 -5.53
CA GLU A 196 1.66 16.18 -5.51
C GLU A 196 2.19 16.24 -4.07
N LYS A 197 3.31 15.58 -3.85
CA LYS A 197 3.94 15.49 -2.52
C LYS A 197 5.11 16.43 -2.39
#